data_502d4110c797459f23f86f9e7e1a6302
#
_entry.id   502d4110c797459f23f86f9e7e1a6302
#
_cell.length_a   1.000
_cell.length_b   1.000
_cell.length_c   1.000
_cell.angle_alpha   90.00
_cell.angle_beta   90.00
_cell.angle_gamma   90.00
#
_symmetry.space_group_name_H-M   'P 1'
#
loop_
_entity.id
_entity.type
_entity.pdbx_description
1 polymer ?
#
loop_
_entity_poly.entity_id
_entity_poly.type
_entity_poly.pdbx_seq_one_letter_code
_entity_poly.pdbx_strand_id
1 'polypeptide(L)'
;MATVNEYRQHIQNLLTERAKLVWDDRIQAQTIFDTERDHYQLVYVGWRGSKRLYGTVLHLDIIDRKIWIQQDGTEIGIANQLVELGVPKEDIVLGFDPPKMRHYTDFAIG
;
A
#
# COMPACT_ATOMS: atom_id res chain seq x y z
N MET A 1 -11.28 -1.86 -19.19
CA MET A 1 -9.95 -2.30 -18.78
C MET A 1 -9.33 -1.27 -17.86
N ALA A 2 -8.81 -1.71 -16.71
CA ALA A 2 -8.21 -0.79 -15.76
C ALA A 2 -6.89 -0.22 -16.33
N THR A 3 -6.67 1.07 -16.12
CA THR A 3 -5.47 1.77 -16.58
C THR A 3 -4.54 2.04 -15.39
N VAL A 4 -3.29 2.39 -15.70
CA VAL A 4 -2.32 2.77 -14.66
C VAL A 4 -2.80 4.01 -13.91
N ASN A 5 -3.46 4.95 -14.59
CA ASN A 5 -4.03 6.13 -13.90
C ASN A 5 -5.13 5.73 -12.91
N GLU A 6 -5.94 4.73 -13.25
CA GLU A 6 -6.93 4.20 -12.30
C GLU A 6 -6.24 3.54 -11.11
N TYR A 7 -5.13 2.83 -11.34
CA TYR A 7 -4.34 2.24 -10.25
C TYR A 7 -3.80 3.31 -9.31
N ARG A 8 -3.26 4.41 -9.87
CA ARG A 8 -2.80 5.54 -9.06
C ARG A 8 -3.91 6.10 -8.20
N GLN A 9 -5.10 6.25 -8.77
CA GLN A 9 -6.25 6.77 -8.05
C GLN A 9 -6.71 5.82 -6.96
N HIS A 10 -6.78 4.52 -7.25
CA HIS A 10 -7.15 3.51 -6.25
C HIS A 10 -6.18 3.51 -5.06
N ILE A 11 -4.88 3.55 -5.34
CA ILE A 11 -3.86 3.56 -4.29
C ILE A 11 -4.01 4.79 -3.41
N GLN A 12 -4.11 5.97 -4.01
CA GLN A 12 -4.24 7.21 -3.26
C GLN A 12 -5.50 7.22 -2.41
N ASN A 13 -6.62 6.77 -2.96
CA ASN A 13 -7.88 6.72 -2.22
C ASN A 13 -7.81 5.74 -1.05
N LEU A 14 -7.26 4.56 -1.25
CA LEU A 14 -7.13 3.55 -0.19
C LEU A 14 -6.25 4.05 0.96
N LEU A 15 -5.10 4.64 0.63
CA LEU A 15 -4.20 5.16 1.66
C LEU A 15 -4.80 6.36 2.40
N THR A 16 -5.47 7.25 1.68
CA THR A 16 -6.14 8.41 2.28
C THR A 16 -7.26 7.96 3.23
N GLU A 17 -8.07 7.00 2.80
CA GLU A 17 -9.15 6.47 3.66
C GLU A 17 -8.58 5.75 4.88
N ARG A 18 -7.51 4.99 4.72
CA ARG A 18 -6.85 4.32 5.85
C ARG A 18 -6.31 5.33 6.85
N ALA A 19 -5.73 6.44 6.38
CA ALA A 19 -5.22 7.49 7.24
C ALA A 19 -6.31 8.09 8.13
N LYS A 20 -7.53 8.18 7.63
CA LYS A 20 -8.67 8.71 8.39
C LYS A 20 -9.12 7.80 9.53
N LEU A 21 -8.72 6.54 9.53
CA LEU A 21 -9.10 5.59 10.58
C LEU A 21 -8.27 5.74 11.86
N VAL A 22 -7.19 6.51 11.82
CA VAL A 22 -6.38 6.78 13.02
C VAL A 22 -7.16 7.73 13.93
N TRP A 23 -7.54 7.23 15.11
CA TRP A 23 -8.32 7.99 16.08
C TRP A 23 -7.50 8.48 17.28
N ASP A 24 -6.28 7.95 17.45
CA ASP A 24 -5.40 8.34 18.54
C ASP A 24 -4.72 9.66 18.19
N ASP A 25 -5.03 10.72 18.92
CA ASP A 25 -4.51 12.07 18.66
C ASP A 25 -3.02 12.22 18.91
N ARG A 26 -2.37 11.21 19.52
CA ARG A 26 -0.92 11.16 19.71
C ARG A 26 -0.21 10.65 18.46
N ILE A 27 -0.95 10.12 17.49
CA ILE A 27 -0.41 9.54 16.25
C ILE A 27 -0.89 10.38 15.08
N GLN A 28 0.04 10.81 14.25
CA GLN A 28 -0.26 11.51 13.00
C GLN A 28 -0.08 10.53 11.85
N ALA A 29 -1.13 10.35 11.05
CA ALA A 29 -1.06 9.58 9.83
C ALA A 29 -0.72 10.52 8.67
N GLN A 30 0.35 10.24 7.96
CA GLN A 30 0.82 11.05 6.84
C GLN A 30 0.80 10.24 5.56
N THR A 31 0.12 10.77 4.53
CA THR A 31 0.19 10.19 3.20
C THR A 31 1.29 10.90 2.42
N ILE A 32 2.15 10.12 1.78
CA ILE A 32 3.28 10.63 1.01
C ILE A 32 3.17 10.03 -0.39
N PHE A 33 2.83 10.85 -1.36
CA PHE A 33 2.58 10.39 -2.73
C PHE A 33 3.52 11.08 -3.71
N ASP A 34 4.19 10.29 -4.54
CA ASP A 34 4.96 10.76 -5.68
C ASP A 34 4.32 10.17 -6.93
N THR A 35 3.48 10.96 -7.61
CA THR A 35 2.75 10.51 -8.79
C THR A 35 3.59 10.49 -10.05
N GLU A 36 4.76 11.10 -10.02
CA GLU A 36 5.69 11.07 -11.16
C GLU A 36 6.54 9.81 -11.16
N ARG A 37 6.99 9.38 -9.98
CA ARG A 37 7.82 8.18 -9.83
C ARG A 37 7.02 6.98 -9.36
N ASP A 38 5.75 7.17 -9.04
CA ASP A 38 4.82 6.13 -8.59
C ASP A 38 5.26 5.44 -7.30
N HIS A 39 5.50 6.27 -6.27
CA HIS A 39 5.75 5.82 -4.91
C HIS A 39 4.67 6.36 -3.99
N TYR A 40 4.04 5.47 -3.21
CA TYR A 40 2.91 5.83 -2.37
C TYR A 40 3.10 5.22 -0.99
N GLN A 41 3.07 6.06 0.04
CA GLN A 41 3.29 5.60 1.41
C GLN A 41 2.26 6.18 2.37
N LEU A 42 1.95 5.42 3.40
CA LEU A 42 1.26 5.87 4.60
C LEU A 42 2.20 5.66 5.78
N VAL A 43 2.52 6.73 6.47
CA VAL A 43 3.49 6.73 7.58
C VAL A 43 2.79 7.20 8.85
N TYR A 44 3.04 6.52 9.95
CA TYR A 44 2.57 6.96 11.27
C TYR A 44 3.72 7.59 12.03
N VAL A 45 3.44 8.75 12.65
CA VAL A 45 4.43 9.52 13.41
C VAL A 45 3.78 9.92 14.73
N GLY A 46 4.44 9.65 15.84
CA GLY A 46 3.87 10.04 17.13
C GLY A 46 4.68 9.55 18.33
N TRP A 47 4.04 9.65 19.48
CA TRP A 47 4.60 9.23 20.75
C TRP A 47 3.54 8.56 21.60
N ARG A 48 3.90 7.50 22.32
CA ARG A 48 3.11 6.94 23.41
C ARG A 48 3.93 7.05 24.68
N GLY A 49 3.64 8.08 25.48
CA GLY A 49 4.48 8.39 26.61
C GLY A 49 5.90 8.72 26.15
N SER A 50 6.89 7.97 26.60
CA SER A 50 8.28 8.14 26.21
C SER A 50 8.66 7.31 24.96
N LYS A 51 7.73 6.51 24.43
CA LYS A 51 8.02 5.63 23.29
C LYS A 51 7.73 6.36 21.97
N ARG A 52 8.74 6.45 21.12
CA ARG A 52 8.58 6.98 19.77
C ARG A 52 7.86 5.97 18.89
N LEU A 53 6.81 6.44 18.21
CA LEU A 53 6.12 5.68 17.17
C LEU A 53 6.44 6.31 15.84
N TYR A 54 7.14 5.57 15.00
CA TYR A 54 7.50 6.06 13.68
C TYR A 54 7.68 4.87 12.74
N GLY A 55 6.99 4.90 11.63
CA GLY A 55 7.17 3.83 10.64
C GLY A 55 6.18 3.89 9.51
N THR A 56 6.54 3.21 8.45
CA THR A 56 5.70 3.05 7.28
C THR A 56 4.70 1.91 7.53
N VAL A 57 3.42 2.22 7.38
CA VAL A 57 2.34 1.24 7.52
C VAL A 57 2.04 0.58 6.19
N LEU A 58 1.98 1.39 5.14
CA LEU A 58 1.73 0.92 3.77
C LEU A 58 2.73 1.58 2.84
N HIS A 59 3.29 0.80 1.93
CA HIS A 59 4.14 1.31 0.87
C HIS A 59 3.84 0.53 -0.40
N LEU A 60 3.33 1.23 -1.40
CA LEU A 60 3.01 0.69 -2.71
C LEU A 60 3.73 1.47 -3.78
N ASP A 61 4.20 0.77 -4.80
CA ASP A 61 4.81 1.37 -5.99
C ASP A 61 4.08 0.87 -7.22
N ILE A 62 4.17 1.62 -8.32
CA ILE A 62 3.75 1.11 -9.62
C ILE A 62 5.01 0.95 -10.46
N ILE A 63 5.26 -0.29 -10.90
CA ILE A 63 6.42 -0.67 -11.70
C ILE A 63 5.93 -1.52 -12.86
N ASP A 64 6.25 -1.12 -14.09
CA ASP A 64 5.85 -1.86 -15.30
C ASP A 64 4.36 -2.20 -15.33
N ARG A 65 3.52 -1.21 -15.01
CA ARG A 65 2.05 -1.29 -15.01
C ARG A 65 1.47 -2.24 -13.97
N LYS A 66 2.27 -2.66 -12.99
CA LYS A 66 1.82 -3.50 -11.89
C LYS A 66 1.97 -2.77 -10.57
N ILE A 67 1.06 -3.08 -9.66
CA ILE A 67 1.11 -2.53 -8.30
C ILE A 67 1.99 -3.44 -7.45
N TRP A 68 3.08 -2.90 -6.95
CA TRP A 68 4.00 -3.59 -6.06
C TRP A 68 3.70 -3.19 -4.63
N ILE A 69 3.28 -4.15 -3.81
CA ILE A 69 3.06 -3.92 -2.39
C ILE A 69 4.36 -4.23 -1.67
N GLN A 70 5.06 -3.16 -1.27
CA GLN A 70 6.35 -3.29 -0.59
C GLN A 70 6.20 -3.54 0.90
N GLN A 71 5.16 -2.98 1.50
CA GLN A 71 4.86 -3.11 2.92
C GLN A 71 3.36 -3.05 3.12
N ASP A 72 2.81 -3.96 3.92
CA ASP A 72 1.40 -3.94 4.31
C ASP A 72 1.29 -4.28 5.79
N GLY A 73 1.05 -3.27 6.62
CA GLY A 73 0.82 -3.41 8.05
C GLY A 73 -0.64 -3.53 8.43
N THR A 74 -1.55 -3.75 7.47
CA THR A 74 -2.98 -3.86 7.74
C THR A 74 -3.41 -5.32 7.89
N GLU A 75 -4.43 -5.57 8.71
CA GLU A 75 -4.96 -6.93 8.91
C GLU A 75 -5.80 -7.38 7.72
N ILE A 76 -6.55 -6.47 7.10
CA ILE A 76 -7.43 -6.80 5.98
C ILE A 76 -6.63 -7.20 4.75
N GLY A 77 -5.47 -6.59 4.55
CA GLY A 77 -4.64 -6.80 3.37
C GLY A 77 -5.03 -5.87 2.23
N ILE A 78 -4.10 -4.98 1.85
CA ILE A 78 -4.35 -4.00 0.80
C ILE A 78 -4.56 -4.67 -0.57
N ALA A 79 -3.93 -5.84 -0.79
CA ALA A 79 -4.10 -6.59 -2.04
C ALA A 79 -5.56 -6.98 -2.26
N ASN A 80 -6.24 -7.45 -1.20
CA ASN A 80 -7.64 -7.83 -1.29
C ASN A 80 -8.53 -6.63 -1.61
N GLN A 81 -8.23 -5.46 -1.03
CA GLN A 81 -8.97 -4.24 -1.32
C GLN A 81 -8.79 -3.79 -2.76
N LEU A 82 -7.60 -3.94 -3.31
CA LEU A 82 -7.34 -3.62 -4.72
C LEU A 82 -8.12 -4.56 -5.66
N VAL A 83 -8.15 -5.85 -5.32
CA VAL A 83 -8.92 -6.83 -6.12
C VAL A 83 -10.41 -6.48 -6.10
N GLU A 84 -10.94 -6.08 -4.96
CA GLU A 84 -12.34 -5.64 -4.84
C GLU A 84 -12.64 -4.41 -5.71
N LEU A 85 -11.66 -3.56 -5.95
CA LEU A 85 -11.79 -2.39 -6.82
C LEU A 85 -11.62 -2.73 -8.30
N GLY A 86 -11.40 -4.01 -8.62
CA GLY A 86 -11.29 -4.45 -10.01
C GLY A 86 -9.87 -4.59 -10.53
N VAL A 87 -8.86 -4.48 -9.69
CA VAL A 87 -7.47 -4.71 -10.12
C VAL A 87 -7.24 -6.21 -10.28
N PRO A 88 -6.84 -6.67 -11.48
CA PRO A 88 -6.55 -8.09 -11.67
C PRO A 88 -5.39 -8.55 -10.77
N LYS A 89 -5.48 -9.78 -10.29
CA LYS A 89 -4.42 -10.34 -9.44
C LYS A 89 -3.07 -10.40 -10.14
N GLU A 90 -3.06 -10.59 -11.46
CA GLU A 90 -1.83 -10.61 -12.25
C GLU A 90 -1.15 -9.23 -12.35
N ASP A 91 -1.82 -8.17 -11.93
CA ASP A 91 -1.25 -6.82 -11.88
C ASP A 91 -0.82 -6.40 -10.49
N ILE A 92 -0.87 -7.32 -9.52
CA ILE A 92 -0.47 -7.07 -8.14
C ILE A 92 0.70 -7.99 -7.78
N VAL A 93 1.80 -7.40 -7.32
CA VAL A 93 2.98 -8.15 -6.86
C VAL A 93 3.14 -7.94 -5.37
N LEU A 94 3.28 -9.04 -4.63
CA LEU A 94 3.58 -8.99 -3.20
C LEU A 94 5.10 -8.83 -3.04
N GLY A 95 5.57 -7.58 -3.09
CA GLY A 95 6.99 -7.27 -3.06
C GLY A 95 7.68 -7.62 -1.76
N PHE A 96 6.91 -7.77 -0.66
CA PHE A 96 7.45 -8.17 0.63
C PHE A 96 7.72 -9.68 0.73
N ASP A 97 7.23 -10.48 -0.23
CA ASP A 97 7.55 -11.91 -0.29
C ASP A 97 8.84 -12.12 -1.08
N PRO A 98 9.69 -13.08 -0.68
CA PRO A 98 10.86 -13.42 -1.49
C PRO A 98 10.46 -13.83 -2.90
N PRO A 99 11.23 -13.48 -3.94
CA PRO A 99 10.87 -13.78 -5.33
C PRO A 99 10.53 -15.26 -5.57
N LYS A 100 11.29 -16.16 -4.97
CA LYS A 100 11.07 -17.60 -5.13
C LYS A 100 9.78 -18.11 -4.52
N MET A 101 9.14 -17.33 -3.64
CA MET A 101 7.89 -17.70 -2.98
C MET A 101 6.66 -17.14 -3.68
N ARG A 102 6.84 -16.19 -4.60
CA ARG A 102 5.70 -15.49 -5.22
C ARG A 102 4.85 -16.40 -6.10
N HIS A 103 5.42 -17.45 -6.69
CA HIS A 103 4.64 -18.37 -7.52
C HIS A 103 3.67 -19.25 -6.72
N TYR A 104 3.79 -19.29 -5.40
CA TYR A 104 2.83 -19.97 -4.54
C TYR A 104 1.60 -19.11 -4.24
N THR A 105 1.59 -17.85 -4.65
CA THR A 105 0.46 -16.94 -4.47
C THR A 105 -0.37 -16.87 -5.74
N ASP A 106 -1.59 -16.34 -5.62
CA ASP A 106 -2.44 -16.07 -6.79
C ASP A 106 -2.04 -14.77 -7.51
N PHE A 107 -1.10 -14.02 -6.93
CA PHE A 107 -0.67 -12.73 -7.46
C PHE A 107 0.51 -12.88 -8.43
N ALA A 108 0.92 -11.78 -9.06
CA ALA A 108 1.98 -11.80 -10.05
C ALA A 108 3.34 -12.14 -9.44
N ILE A 109 4.20 -12.70 -10.26
CA ILE A 109 5.56 -13.08 -9.83
C ILE A 109 6.48 -11.83 -9.83
N GLY A 110 6.20 -10.91 -10.70
CA GLY A 110 6.99 -9.68 -10.84
C GLY A 110 6.84 -9.04 -12.18
#